data_08b9f7c92e5796180b754648f955fde5
#
_entry.id   08b9f7c92e5796180b754648f955fde5
#
_cell.length_a   1.000
_cell.length_b   1.000
_cell.length_c   1.000
_cell.angle_alpha   90.00
_cell.angle_beta   90.00
_cell.angle_gamma   90.00
#
_symmetry.space_group_name_H-M   'P 1'
#
loop_
_entity.id
_entity.type
_entity.pdbx_description
1 polymer ?
#
loop_
_entity_poly.entity_id
_entity_poly.type
_entity_poly.pdbx_seq_one_letter_code
_entity_poly.pdbx_strand_id
1 'polypeptide(L)'
;PSNNAVRSSDQYHNSVIDKYTVNKAYPESRLGQTAAETSQTEFLDFRNLTLNSRSRYIEKWWADCYAGIAKANLAIKKIPEFSGVDKNIRSRLLGEAYFMRALYYFYLVRIFGDLPKITEVQ
;
A
#
# COMPACT_ATOMS: atom_id res chain seq x y z
N PRO A 1 26.40 2.45 -13.65
CA PRO A 1 26.08 2.99 -12.32
C PRO A 1 24.57 3.08 -12.02
N SER A 2 23.72 2.98 -13.05
CA SER A 2 22.27 3.23 -12.88
C SER A 2 21.40 2.04 -12.44
N ASN A 3 21.96 0.83 -12.39
CA ASN A 3 21.17 -0.37 -12.09
C ASN A 3 20.92 -0.65 -10.60
N ASN A 4 21.64 0.02 -9.70
CA ASN A 4 21.49 -0.24 -8.27
C ASN A 4 20.32 0.51 -7.61
N ALA A 5 19.92 1.67 -8.13
CA ALA A 5 18.82 2.45 -7.58
C ALA A 5 17.45 1.85 -7.90
N VAL A 6 17.28 1.30 -9.11
CA VAL A 6 16.04 0.64 -9.53
C VAL A 6 15.84 -0.67 -8.74
N ARG A 7 16.90 -1.42 -8.52
CA ARG A 7 16.83 -2.65 -7.70
C ARG A 7 16.44 -2.39 -6.24
N SER A 8 16.86 -1.27 -5.67
CA SER A 8 16.53 -0.95 -4.27
C SER A 8 15.06 -0.56 -4.10
N SER A 9 14.47 0.15 -5.06
CA SER A 9 13.05 0.51 -4.99
C SER A 9 12.13 -0.70 -5.18
N ASP A 10 12.45 -1.57 -6.13
CA ASP A 10 11.69 -2.78 -6.39
C ASP A 10 11.81 -3.78 -5.22
N GLN A 11 12.98 -3.86 -4.62
CA GLN A 11 13.22 -4.72 -3.47
C GLN A 11 12.51 -4.21 -2.21
N TYR A 12 12.44 -2.90 -2.03
CA TYR A 12 11.68 -2.26 -0.94
C TYR A 12 10.18 -2.43 -1.14
N HIS A 13 9.71 -2.18 -2.35
CA HIS A 13 8.30 -2.33 -2.71
C HIS A 13 7.82 -3.78 -2.53
N ASN A 14 8.57 -4.73 -3.00
CA ASN A 14 8.28 -6.15 -2.81
C ASN A 14 8.32 -6.56 -1.33
N SER A 15 9.25 -6.04 -0.55
CA SER A 15 9.32 -6.38 0.88
C SER A 15 8.14 -5.82 1.68
N VAL A 16 7.61 -4.67 1.30
CA VAL A 16 6.41 -4.10 1.93
C VAL A 16 5.16 -4.89 1.53
N ILE A 17 5.03 -5.23 0.24
CA ILE A 17 3.93 -6.07 -0.23
C ILE A 17 4.00 -7.47 0.39
N ASP A 18 5.17 -8.07 0.46
CA ASP A 18 5.37 -9.40 1.05
C ASP A 18 5.08 -9.43 2.55
N LYS A 19 5.23 -8.32 3.25
CA LYS A 19 4.83 -8.19 4.66
C LYS A 19 3.32 -8.26 4.88
N TYR A 20 2.54 -7.79 3.92
CA TYR A 20 1.13 -7.54 4.12
C TYR A 20 0.20 -8.40 3.24
N THR A 21 0.72 -9.10 2.24
CA THR A 21 -0.09 -9.95 1.38
C THR A 21 0.06 -11.42 1.74
N VAL A 22 -0.96 -11.94 2.39
CA VAL A 22 -1.12 -13.39 2.68
C VAL A 22 -1.30 -14.22 1.40
N ASN A 23 -1.51 -13.57 0.27
CA ASN A 23 -1.88 -14.23 -0.98
C ASN A 23 -0.74 -14.47 -1.97
N LYS A 24 0.48 -14.19 -1.60
CA LYS A 24 1.57 -14.62 -2.45
C LYS A 24 1.82 -16.09 -2.21
N ALA A 25 1.77 -16.82 -3.30
CA ALA A 25 2.22 -18.21 -3.41
C ALA A 25 3.74 -18.34 -3.13
N TYR A 26 4.26 -17.56 -2.20
CA TYR A 26 5.51 -17.89 -1.58
C TYR A 26 5.17 -18.79 -0.44
N PRO A 27 5.61 -20.00 -0.62
CA PRO A 27 5.38 -20.99 0.37
C PRO A 27 5.75 -20.42 1.72
N GLU A 28 5.16 -20.93 2.66
CA GLU A 28 5.50 -21.08 4.05
C GLU A 28 6.74 -20.33 4.46
N SER A 29 7.55 -20.02 3.45
CA SER A 29 8.93 -19.75 3.62
C SER A 29 9.22 -18.40 4.24
N ARG A 30 8.60 -17.29 3.80
CA ARG A 30 9.09 -16.01 4.29
C ARG A 30 8.38 -15.48 5.52
N LEU A 31 7.06 -15.53 5.57
CA LEU A 31 6.35 -15.13 6.79
C LEU A 31 6.59 -16.12 7.93
N GLY A 32 6.65 -17.40 7.61
CA GLY A 32 6.98 -18.43 8.57
C GLY A 32 8.41 -18.36 9.08
N GLN A 33 9.38 -18.13 8.20
CA GLN A 33 10.79 -17.95 8.57
C GLN A 33 11.00 -16.65 9.34
N THR A 34 10.44 -15.54 8.87
CA THR A 34 10.53 -14.26 9.56
C THR A 34 9.89 -14.33 10.95
N ALA A 35 8.78 -15.02 11.09
CA ALA A 35 8.15 -15.24 12.40
C ALA A 35 9.00 -16.09 13.33
N ALA A 36 9.68 -17.09 12.80
CA ALA A 36 10.61 -17.92 13.58
C ALA A 36 11.85 -17.13 14.01
N GLU A 37 12.34 -16.26 13.16
CA GLU A 37 13.54 -15.47 13.42
C GLU A 37 13.31 -14.29 14.35
N THR A 38 12.12 -13.66 14.29
CA THR A 38 11.85 -12.41 15.00
C THR A 38 11.16 -12.59 16.34
N SER A 39 10.69 -13.79 16.68
CA SER A 39 9.91 -14.07 17.90
C SER A 39 8.74 -13.09 18.16
N GLN A 40 8.28 -12.39 17.13
CA GLN A 40 7.15 -11.47 17.24
C GLN A 40 5.84 -12.23 17.07
N THR A 41 5.02 -12.19 18.10
CA THR A 41 3.70 -12.86 18.12
C THR A 41 2.80 -12.46 16.94
N GLU A 42 2.91 -11.24 16.48
CA GLU A 42 2.14 -10.71 15.36
C GLU A 42 2.46 -11.42 14.03
N PHE A 43 3.72 -11.82 13.82
CA PHE A 43 4.09 -12.65 12.66
C PHE A 43 3.59 -14.09 12.80
N LEU A 44 3.51 -14.60 14.01
CA LEU A 44 2.91 -15.90 14.28
C LEU A 44 1.42 -15.89 13.96
N ASP A 45 0.72 -14.78 14.20
CA ASP A 45 -0.68 -14.62 13.83
C ASP A 45 -0.88 -14.69 12.31
N PHE A 46 0.00 -14.09 11.52
CA PHE A 46 -0.01 -14.25 10.06
C PHE A 46 0.22 -15.71 9.66
N ARG A 47 1.20 -16.37 10.24
CA ARG A 47 1.52 -17.77 9.97
C ARG A 47 0.36 -18.70 10.31
N ASN A 48 -0.29 -18.47 11.44
CA ASN A 48 -1.35 -19.32 11.97
C ASN A 48 -2.75 -18.92 11.47
N LEU A 49 -2.85 -17.88 10.63
CA LEU A 49 -4.12 -17.32 10.14
C LEU A 49 -5.06 -16.89 11.29
N THR A 50 -4.49 -16.46 12.40
CA THR A 50 -5.22 -15.99 13.59
C THR A 50 -5.27 -14.47 13.69
N LEU A 51 -5.14 -13.79 12.55
CA LEU A 51 -5.18 -12.34 12.48
C LEU A 51 -6.49 -11.77 13.02
N ASN A 52 -6.37 -10.72 13.81
CA ASN A 52 -7.49 -9.96 14.30
C ASN A 52 -7.32 -8.46 13.97
N SER A 53 -8.39 -7.70 14.10
CA SER A 53 -8.42 -6.26 13.81
C SER A 53 -7.53 -5.42 14.73
N ARG A 54 -7.03 -5.99 15.81
CA ARG A 54 -6.11 -5.33 16.77
C ARG A 54 -4.64 -5.58 16.47
N SER A 55 -4.34 -6.37 15.44
CA SER A 55 -2.96 -6.58 15.02
C SER A 55 -2.33 -5.25 14.59
N ARG A 56 -1.14 -4.95 15.14
CA ARG A 56 -0.39 -3.74 14.78
C ARG A 56 -0.10 -3.67 13.28
N TYR A 57 0.11 -4.79 12.61
CA TYR A 57 0.33 -4.85 11.17
C TYR A 57 -0.93 -4.53 10.38
N ILE A 58 -2.08 -4.96 10.85
CA ILE A 58 -3.38 -4.63 10.25
C ILE A 58 -3.69 -3.14 10.42
N GLU A 59 -3.48 -2.59 11.61
CA GLU A 59 -3.64 -1.16 11.87
C GLU A 59 -2.69 -0.32 11.01
N LYS A 60 -1.44 -0.74 10.90
CA LYS A 60 -0.45 -0.06 10.07
C LYS A 60 -0.81 -0.11 8.60
N TRP A 61 -1.26 -1.24 8.10
CA TRP A 61 -1.74 -1.37 6.72
C TRP A 61 -2.89 -0.42 6.41
N TRP A 62 -3.88 -0.36 7.29
CA TRP A 62 -4.99 0.57 7.23
C TRP A 62 -4.49 2.01 7.15
N ALA A 63 -3.65 2.41 8.09
CA ALA A 63 -3.10 3.76 8.16
C ALA A 63 -2.28 4.12 6.93
N ASP A 64 -1.43 3.23 6.44
CA ASP A 64 -0.59 3.45 5.26
C ASP A 64 -1.43 3.60 3.99
N CYS A 65 -2.47 2.79 3.82
CA CYS A 65 -3.37 2.89 2.68
C CYS A 65 -4.18 4.20 2.70
N TYR A 66 -4.73 4.60 3.85
CA TYR A 66 -5.44 5.87 3.96
C TYR A 66 -4.52 7.08 3.84
N ALA A 67 -3.28 6.99 4.28
CA ALA A 67 -2.28 8.03 4.00
C ALA A 67 -2.01 8.17 2.50
N GLY A 68 -1.94 7.06 1.76
CA GLY A 68 -1.83 7.05 0.30
C GLY A 68 -3.05 7.66 -0.37
N ILE A 69 -4.25 7.34 0.10
CA ILE A 69 -5.51 7.92 -0.38
C ILE A 69 -5.54 9.43 -0.15
N ALA A 70 -5.13 9.91 1.01
CA ALA A 70 -5.06 11.33 1.32
C ALA A 70 -4.11 12.08 0.37
N LYS A 71 -2.94 11.49 0.08
CA LYS A 71 -1.99 12.04 -0.89
C LYS A 71 -2.55 12.07 -2.30
N ALA A 72 -3.24 11.01 -2.72
CA ALA A 72 -3.91 10.94 -4.01
C ALA A 72 -5.03 12.00 -4.11
N ASN A 73 -5.84 12.18 -3.09
CA ASN A 73 -6.87 13.21 -3.03
C ASN A 73 -6.28 14.61 -3.16
N LEU A 74 -5.16 14.87 -2.47
CA LEU A 74 -4.45 16.15 -2.59
C LEU A 74 -3.93 16.38 -4.00
N ALA A 75 -3.33 15.37 -4.62
CA ALA A 75 -2.86 15.44 -6.00
C ALA A 75 -4.02 15.70 -6.99
N ILE A 76 -5.12 14.98 -6.85
CA ILE A 76 -6.32 15.17 -7.69
C ILE A 76 -6.85 16.60 -7.58
N LYS A 77 -6.83 17.19 -6.39
CA LYS A 77 -7.25 18.56 -6.16
C LYS A 77 -6.28 19.57 -6.76
N LYS A 78 -4.97 19.35 -6.62
CA LYS A 78 -3.93 20.32 -6.95
C LYS A 78 -3.46 20.29 -8.41
N ILE A 79 -3.40 19.12 -9.02
CA ILE A 79 -2.89 18.98 -10.40
C ILE A 79 -3.64 19.88 -11.40
N PRO A 80 -4.98 20.03 -11.37
CA PRO A 80 -5.68 20.94 -12.28
C PRO A 80 -5.31 22.42 -12.11
N GLU A 81 -4.80 22.82 -10.95
CA GLU A 81 -4.40 24.20 -10.65
C GLU A 81 -3.04 24.58 -11.24
N PHE A 82 -2.25 23.62 -11.71
CA PHE A 82 -0.92 23.87 -12.26
C PHE A 82 -0.97 24.46 -13.65
N SER A 83 -0.69 25.76 -13.75
CA SER A 83 -0.75 26.51 -15.00
C SER A 83 0.52 26.40 -15.88
N GLY A 84 1.66 26.00 -15.31
CA GLY A 84 2.94 25.93 -16.00
C GLY A 84 3.26 24.57 -16.63
N VAL A 85 2.32 23.61 -16.62
CA VAL A 85 2.52 22.25 -17.09
C VAL A 85 1.67 22.00 -18.34
N ASP A 86 2.24 21.29 -19.32
CA ASP A 86 1.51 20.88 -20.50
C ASP A 86 0.24 20.10 -20.17
N LYS A 87 -0.83 20.37 -20.91
CA LYS A 87 -2.14 19.76 -20.71
C LYS A 87 -2.09 18.21 -20.74
N ASN A 88 -1.30 17.63 -21.62
CA ASN A 88 -1.18 16.18 -21.75
C ASN A 88 -0.49 15.56 -20.52
N ILE A 89 0.56 16.21 -20.03
CA ILE A 89 1.26 15.81 -18.81
C ILE A 89 0.32 15.93 -17.61
N ARG A 90 -0.42 17.01 -17.50
CA ARG A 90 -1.39 17.24 -16.43
C ARG A 90 -2.49 16.17 -16.40
N SER A 91 -3.06 15.85 -17.57
CA SER A 91 -4.07 14.80 -17.69
C SER A 91 -3.52 13.43 -17.31
N ARG A 92 -2.28 13.12 -17.69
CA ARG A 92 -1.60 11.89 -17.31
C ARG A 92 -1.39 11.81 -15.81
N LEU A 93 -0.85 12.85 -15.17
CA LEU A 93 -0.63 12.90 -13.73
C LEU A 93 -1.94 12.75 -12.95
N LEU A 94 -3.00 13.39 -13.42
CA LEU A 94 -4.32 13.26 -12.83
C LEU A 94 -4.85 11.83 -12.93
N GLY A 95 -4.70 11.18 -14.08
CA GLY A 95 -5.05 9.78 -14.27
C GLY A 95 -4.27 8.85 -13.35
N GLU A 96 -2.96 9.08 -13.17
CA GLU A 96 -2.13 8.33 -12.24
C GLU A 96 -2.59 8.50 -10.78
N ALA A 97 -2.98 9.71 -10.38
CA ALA A 97 -3.49 9.95 -9.03
C ALA A 97 -4.83 9.24 -8.77
N TYR A 98 -5.75 9.24 -9.74
CA TYR A 98 -6.99 8.46 -9.67
C TYR A 98 -6.73 6.96 -9.60
N PHE A 99 -5.80 6.47 -10.41
CA PHE A 99 -5.40 5.07 -10.40
C PHE A 99 -4.85 4.66 -9.02
N MET A 100 -3.94 5.44 -8.46
CA MET A 100 -3.36 5.15 -7.14
C MET A 100 -4.42 5.14 -6.05
N ARG A 101 -5.36 6.08 -6.07
CA ARG A 101 -6.48 6.08 -5.11
C ARG A 101 -7.32 4.81 -5.21
N ALA A 102 -7.67 4.42 -6.42
CA ALA A 102 -8.44 3.20 -6.67
C ALA A 102 -7.67 1.95 -6.20
N LEU A 103 -6.36 1.90 -6.43
CA LEU A 103 -5.50 0.79 -6.01
C LEU A 103 -5.45 0.64 -4.48
N TYR A 104 -5.30 1.74 -3.74
CA TYR A 104 -5.33 1.72 -2.27
C TYR A 104 -6.69 1.25 -1.74
N TYR A 105 -7.79 1.72 -2.32
CA TYR A 105 -9.12 1.24 -1.95
C TYR A 105 -9.32 -0.23 -2.28
N PHE A 106 -8.81 -0.70 -3.41
CA PHE A 106 -8.86 -2.10 -3.78
C PHE A 106 -8.13 -2.98 -2.76
N TYR A 107 -6.95 -2.58 -2.30
CA TYR A 107 -6.24 -3.29 -1.24
C TYR A 107 -7.02 -3.33 0.07
N LEU A 108 -7.59 -2.21 0.46
CA LEU A 108 -8.36 -2.11 1.70
C LEU A 108 -9.62 -2.97 1.67
N VAL A 109 -10.40 -2.91 0.59
CA VAL A 109 -11.66 -3.66 0.50
C VAL A 109 -11.44 -5.16 0.51
N ARG A 110 -10.34 -5.63 -0.04
CA ARG A 110 -10.00 -7.06 -0.02
C ARG A 110 -9.70 -7.61 1.36
N ILE A 111 -9.24 -6.76 2.27
CA ILE A 111 -8.88 -7.16 3.64
C ILE A 111 -10.01 -6.85 4.61
N PHE A 112 -10.65 -5.70 4.50
CA PHE A 112 -11.59 -5.18 5.50
C PHE A 112 -13.05 -5.24 5.07
N GLY A 113 -13.36 -5.46 3.79
CA GLY A 113 -14.72 -5.35 3.28
C GLY A 113 -15.19 -3.90 3.19
N ASP A 114 -16.30 -3.56 3.80
CA ASP A 114 -16.87 -2.21 3.78
C ASP A 114 -15.94 -1.18 4.43
N LEU A 115 -15.78 -0.04 3.77
CA LEU A 115 -14.81 0.99 4.12
C LEU A 115 -15.42 2.38 4.09
N PRO A 116 -14.93 3.31 4.93
CA PRO A 116 -15.17 4.73 4.75
C PRO A 116 -14.61 5.22 3.41
N LYS A 117 -15.47 5.79 2.58
CA LYS A 117 -15.06 6.36 1.29
C LYS A 117 -14.71 7.84 1.46
N ILE A 118 -13.43 8.16 1.37
CA ILE A 118 -12.89 9.51 1.47
C ILE A 118 -12.30 9.91 0.12
N THR A 119 -12.94 10.82 -0.57
CA THR A 119 -12.54 11.26 -1.93
C THR A 119 -12.14 12.73 -1.99
N GLU A 120 -12.16 13.42 -0.87
CA GLU A 120 -11.81 14.83 -0.73
C GLU A 120 -10.68 15.02 0.26
N VAL A 121 -10.04 16.18 0.18
CA VAL A 121 -9.01 16.58 1.14
C VAL A 121 -9.68 16.90 2.46
N GLN A 122 -9.25 16.21 3.47
CA GLN A 122 -9.69 16.42 4.85
C GLN A 122 -8.89 17.56 5.50
#